data_691b0eca15041af9e64849e569127fa0
#
_entry.id   691b0eca15041af9e64849e569127fa0
#
_cell.length_a   1.000
_cell.length_b   1.000
_cell.length_c   1.000
_cell.angle_alpha   90.00
_cell.angle_beta   90.00
_cell.angle_gamma   90.00
#
_symmetry.space_group_name_H-M   'P 1'
#
loop_
_entity.id
_entity.type
_entity.pdbx_description
1 polymer ?
#
loop_
_entity_poly.entity_id
_entity_poly.type
_entity_poly.pdbx_seq_one_letter_code
_entity_poly.pdbx_strand_id
1 'polypeptide(L)'
;MQYTRRDAQLFFDFLKKIVYSHERYYLATGEMKMKLLVFSDSHRANITDMLALIDEEKPDAVAHLGDLVCDVEDIRFVYPELPVYSVRGNNDWGDDETPNSLVVSAERVRLFLTHGHLFGVRRNTKRLTQEAQQAGCQVALYGHTHRAEVHEEDGVLVANPGSISMPYTAQPPSYLRLTIAGDR
;
A
#
# COMPACT_ATOMS: atom_id res chain seq x y z
N MET A 1 1.98 18.38 -12.13
CA MET A 1 1.23 17.17 -12.55
C MET A 1 0.18 16.92 -11.49
N GLN A 2 -1.12 16.87 -11.83
CA GLN A 2 -2.16 16.62 -10.82
C GLN A 2 -2.35 15.10 -10.69
N TYR A 3 -2.08 14.57 -9.50
CA TYR A 3 -2.43 13.19 -9.17
C TYR A 3 -3.93 13.10 -8.92
N THR A 4 -4.60 12.16 -9.58
CA THR A 4 -5.99 11.87 -9.23
C THR A 4 -6.02 10.89 -8.07
N ARG A 5 -6.60 11.31 -6.97
CA ARG A 5 -6.91 10.46 -5.83
C ARG A 5 -8.10 9.59 -6.21
N ARG A 6 -7.95 8.27 -6.18
CA ARG A 6 -9.11 7.38 -6.20
C ARG A 6 -9.57 7.17 -4.77
N ASP A 7 -10.62 7.90 -4.41
CA ASP A 7 -11.36 7.62 -3.19
C ASP A 7 -12.26 6.41 -3.46
N ALA A 8 -11.82 5.24 -3.03
CA ALA A 8 -12.66 4.06 -3.01
C ALA A 8 -13.21 3.89 -1.59
N GLN A 9 -14.49 4.11 -1.41
CA GLN A 9 -15.19 3.85 -0.16
C GLN A 9 -15.78 2.44 -0.22
N LEU A 10 -15.10 1.51 0.43
CA LEU A 10 -15.61 0.15 0.58
C LEU A 10 -16.20 0.01 1.99
N PHE A 11 -17.50 -0.21 2.04
CA PHE A 11 -18.19 -0.58 3.26
C PHE A 11 -18.08 -2.08 3.46
N PHE A 12 -17.36 -2.49 4.51
CA PHE A 12 -17.36 -3.85 5.00
C PHE A 12 -18.25 -3.94 6.24
N ASP A 13 -19.25 -4.80 6.24
CA ASP A 13 -20.04 -5.09 7.45
C ASP A 13 -19.19 -5.77 8.54
N PHE A 14 -18.05 -6.34 8.18
CA PHE A 14 -17.12 -7.03 9.08
C PHE A 14 -15.93 -6.17 9.49
N LEU A 15 -15.52 -5.22 8.65
CA LEU A 15 -14.44 -4.25 8.93
C LEU A 15 -15.06 -2.86 8.96
N LYS A 16 -15.75 -2.54 10.04
CA LYS A 16 -16.26 -1.18 10.24
C LYS A 16 -15.08 -0.21 10.26
N LYS A 17 -14.87 0.48 9.12
CA LYS A 17 -14.00 1.65 8.91
C LYS A 17 -12.58 1.39 8.40
N ILE A 18 -12.47 0.94 7.17
CA ILE A 18 -11.38 1.40 6.32
C ILE A 18 -11.97 2.58 5.53
N VAL A 19 -11.58 3.80 5.86
CA VAL A 19 -12.13 5.00 5.23
C VAL A 19 -11.06 5.62 4.35
N TYR A 20 -11.32 5.70 3.07
CA TYR A 20 -10.56 6.56 2.14
C TYR A 20 -11.14 7.98 2.23
N SER A 21 -10.48 8.90 2.90
CA SER A 21 -10.93 10.29 2.96
C SER A 21 -9.80 11.30 3.00
N HIS A 22 -10.13 12.51 2.55
CA HIS A 22 -9.25 13.68 2.42
C HIS A 22 -8.96 14.40 3.74
N GLU A 23 -9.52 13.98 4.89
CA GLU A 23 -9.47 14.72 6.13
C GLU A 23 -9.09 13.85 7.33
N ARG A 24 -8.27 14.40 8.22
CA ARG A 24 -8.03 13.80 9.54
C ARG A 24 -9.31 13.92 10.36
N TYR A 25 -10.07 12.84 10.51
CA TYR A 25 -11.15 12.79 11.48
C TYR A 25 -10.66 12.17 12.79
N TYR A 26 -10.60 12.99 13.83
CA TYR A 26 -10.61 12.49 15.19
C TYR A 26 -12.06 12.14 15.53
N LEU A 27 -12.37 10.87 15.72
CA LEU A 27 -13.61 10.51 16.38
C LEU A 27 -13.46 10.82 17.87
N ALA A 28 -14.50 11.35 18.47
CA ALA A 28 -14.57 11.69 19.90
C ALA A 28 -14.43 10.49 20.87
N THR A 29 -14.07 9.31 20.36
CA THR A 29 -13.97 8.03 21.09
C THR A 29 -12.55 7.70 21.54
N GLY A 30 -11.53 8.51 21.22
CA GLY A 30 -10.14 8.23 21.62
C GLY A 30 -9.50 7.02 20.92
N GLU A 31 -10.11 6.49 19.84
CA GLU A 31 -9.54 5.38 19.08
C GLU A 31 -8.35 5.87 18.25
N MET A 32 -7.22 5.17 18.38
CA MET A 32 -6.05 5.43 17.55
C MET A 32 -6.35 5.07 16.10
N LYS A 33 -5.93 5.92 15.17
CA LYS A 33 -6.03 5.69 13.74
C LYS A 33 -4.64 5.71 13.15
N MET A 34 -4.29 4.69 12.41
CA MET A 34 -3.05 4.64 11.65
C MET A 34 -3.32 4.99 10.18
N LYS A 35 -2.62 5.98 9.67
CA LYS A 35 -2.60 6.32 8.25
C LYS A 35 -1.37 5.70 7.61
N LEU A 36 -1.57 4.80 6.67
CA LEU A 36 -0.53 4.18 5.86
C LEU A 36 -0.60 4.73 4.42
N LEU A 37 0.51 5.30 3.93
CA LEU A 37 0.67 5.55 2.51
C LEU A 37 1.34 4.36 1.83
N VAL A 38 0.79 3.96 0.69
CA VAL A 38 1.28 2.80 -0.06
C VAL A 38 1.67 3.23 -1.47
N PHE A 39 2.93 3.01 -1.80
CA PHE A 39 3.51 3.24 -3.12
C PHE A 39 3.94 1.92 -3.76
N SER A 40 4.03 1.90 -5.07
CA SER A 40 4.58 0.79 -5.84
C SER A 40 5.09 1.26 -7.19
N ASP A 41 6.00 0.49 -7.77
CA ASP A 41 6.41 0.67 -9.17
C ASP A 41 6.89 2.10 -9.46
N SER A 42 7.77 2.62 -8.61
CA SER A 42 8.26 4.02 -8.67
C SER A 42 9.27 4.25 -9.79
N HIS A 43 10.05 3.23 -10.17
CA HIS A 43 10.98 3.25 -11.32
C HIS A 43 11.86 4.51 -11.39
N ARG A 44 12.35 5.02 -10.24
CA ARG A 44 13.21 6.23 -10.08
C ARG A 44 12.65 7.53 -10.66
N ALA A 45 11.42 7.56 -11.11
CA ALA A 45 10.93 8.72 -11.82
C ALA A 45 10.46 9.85 -10.90
N ASN A 46 10.04 9.54 -9.66
CA ASN A 46 9.28 10.50 -8.86
C ASN A 46 9.53 10.44 -7.35
N ILE A 47 10.78 10.28 -6.90
CA ILE A 47 11.08 10.34 -5.46
C ILE A 47 10.61 11.68 -4.85
N THR A 48 10.80 12.79 -5.56
CA THR A 48 10.36 14.13 -5.11
C THR A 48 8.85 14.18 -4.90
N ASP A 49 8.07 13.52 -5.76
CA ASP A 49 6.62 13.47 -5.63
C ASP A 49 6.19 12.60 -4.45
N MET A 50 6.89 11.47 -4.19
CA MET A 50 6.65 10.66 -2.99
C MET A 50 6.96 11.43 -1.71
N LEU A 51 8.09 12.16 -1.66
CA LEU A 51 8.44 13.00 -0.50
C LEU A 51 7.40 14.11 -0.29
N ALA A 52 6.96 14.78 -1.36
CA ALA A 52 5.92 15.81 -1.28
C ALA A 52 4.58 15.25 -0.78
N LEU A 53 4.21 14.04 -1.20
CA LEU A 53 3.01 13.37 -0.71
C LEU A 53 3.12 12.96 0.75
N ILE A 54 4.29 12.53 1.21
CA ILE A 54 4.54 12.23 2.62
C ILE A 54 4.40 13.50 3.46
N ASP A 55 4.94 14.64 2.98
CA ASP A 55 4.80 15.93 3.66
C ASP A 55 3.35 16.42 3.71
N GLU A 56 2.60 16.25 2.63
CA GLU A 56 1.19 16.65 2.55
C GLU A 56 0.31 15.77 3.43
N GLU A 57 0.46 14.46 3.29
CA GLU A 57 -0.42 13.47 3.92
C GLU A 57 -0.06 13.22 5.38
N LYS A 58 1.21 13.43 5.77
CA LYS A 58 1.72 13.15 7.13
C LYS A 58 1.27 11.78 7.64
N PRO A 59 1.70 10.70 6.98
CA PRO A 59 1.30 9.34 7.37
C PRO A 59 1.99 8.91 8.67
N ASP A 60 1.42 7.91 9.32
CA ASP A 60 2.04 7.24 10.46
C ASP A 60 3.05 6.18 10.02
N ALA A 61 2.93 5.69 8.78
CA ALA A 61 3.89 4.79 8.14
C ALA A 61 3.76 4.85 6.61
N VAL A 62 4.80 4.36 5.92
CA VAL A 62 4.83 4.17 4.48
C VAL A 62 5.05 2.69 4.15
N ALA A 63 4.41 2.19 3.09
CA ALA A 63 4.71 0.90 2.48
C ALA A 63 5.12 1.11 1.02
N HIS A 64 6.20 0.45 0.59
CA HIS A 64 6.63 0.39 -0.80
C HIS A 64 6.59 -1.05 -1.29
N LEU A 65 5.79 -1.31 -2.32
CA LEU A 65 5.50 -2.67 -2.79
C LEU A 65 6.43 -3.16 -3.91
N GLY A 66 7.64 -2.59 -3.98
CA GLY A 66 8.68 -3.06 -4.90
C GLY A 66 8.76 -2.30 -6.23
N ASP A 67 9.70 -2.75 -7.03
CA ASP A 67 10.18 -2.13 -8.26
C ASP A 67 10.77 -0.73 -8.02
N LEU A 68 11.99 -0.79 -7.53
CA LEU A 68 12.95 0.18 -7.03
C LEU A 68 12.89 0.45 -5.51
N VAL A 69 13.31 -0.55 -4.78
CA VAL A 69 13.54 -0.47 -3.33
C VAL A 69 14.57 0.62 -2.97
N CYS A 70 15.47 1.00 -3.87
CA CYS A 70 16.40 2.11 -3.61
C CYS A 70 15.70 3.45 -3.31
N ASP A 71 14.48 3.67 -3.81
CA ASP A 71 13.70 4.87 -3.48
C ASP A 71 13.26 4.86 -2.00
N VAL A 72 13.20 3.68 -1.39
CA VAL A 72 12.91 3.52 0.06
C VAL A 72 14.04 4.08 0.92
N GLU A 73 15.29 3.94 0.47
CA GLU A 73 16.45 4.48 1.19
C GLU A 73 16.43 6.02 1.21
N ASP A 74 15.99 6.64 0.13
CA ASP A 74 15.81 8.10 0.07
C ASP A 74 14.71 8.55 1.04
N ILE A 75 13.59 7.82 1.13
CA ILE A 75 12.53 8.10 2.11
C ILE A 75 13.06 7.97 3.55
N ARG A 76 13.79 6.88 3.86
CA ARG A 76 14.39 6.65 5.18
C ARG A 76 15.42 7.72 5.55
N PHE A 77 16.17 8.20 4.57
CA PHE A 77 17.15 9.26 4.78
C PHE A 77 16.48 10.60 5.15
N VAL A 78 15.39 10.95 4.47
CA VAL A 78 14.65 12.21 4.72
C VAL A 78 13.79 12.12 5.97
N TYR A 79 13.19 10.96 6.26
CA TYR A 79 12.28 10.72 7.37
C TYR A 79 12.75 9.57 8.26
N PRO A 80 13.85 9.73 9.03
CA PRO A 80 14.45 8.62 9.79
C PRO A 80 13.54 8.03 10.88
N GLU A 81 12.56 8.79 11.37
CA GLU A 81 11.61 8.34 12.40
C GLU A 81 10.33 7.75 11.81
N LEU A 82 10.12 7.85 10.50
CA LEU A 82 8.93 7.32 9.85
C LEU A 82 9.11 5.83 9.56
N PRO A 83 8.26 4.94 10.08
CA PRO A 83 8.29 3.53 9.73
C PRO A 83 8.08 3.32 8.24
N VAL A 84 9.03 2.63 7.56
CA VAL A 84 8.94 2.32 6.13
C VAL A 84 9.05 0.81 5.95
N TYR A 85 7.95 0.20 5.51
CA TYR A 85 7.87 -1.21 5.14
C TYR A 85 8.15 -1.36 3.65
N SER A 86 8.99 -2.32 3.27
CA SER A 86 9.31 -2.56 1.87
C SER A 86 9.33 -4.03 1.53
N VAL A 87 8.90 -4.34 0.31
CA VAL A 87 9.06 -5.66 -0.30
C VAL A 87 9.69 -5.48 -1.67
N ARG A 88 10.50 -6.46 -2.10
CA ARG A 88 11.17 -6.36 -3.39
C ARG A 88 10.26 -6.77 -4.54
N GLY A 89 10.42 -6.10 -5.67
CA GLY A 89 9.78 -6.43 -6.93
C GLY A 89 10.67 -7.27 -7.86
N ASN A 90 10.20 -7.46 -9.07
CA ASN A 90 10.96 -8.21 -10.08
C ASN A 90 12.07 -7.39 -10.74
N ASN A 91 12.07 -6.07 -10.58
CA ASN A 91 13.13 -5.18 -11.09
C ASN A 91 14.17 -4.77 -10.02
N ASP A 92 14.04 -5.27 -8.79
CA ASP A 92 14.99 -5.04 -7.69
C ASP A 92 16.14 -6.05 -7.75
N TRP A 93 16.91 -6.00 -8.85
CA TRP A 93 18.01 -6.92 -9.12
C TRP A 93 19.16 -6.73 -8.12
N GLY A 94 19.60 -7.84 -7.52
CA GLY A 94 20.73 -7.82 -6.58
C GLY A 94 20.35 -7.39 -5.16
N ASP A 95 19.09 -7.09 -4.88
CA ASP A 95 18.58 -6.89 -3.52
C ASP A 95 18.12 -8.24 -2.95
N ASP A 96 19.00 -8.87 -2.19
CA ASP A 96 18.70 -10.12 -1.48
C ASP A 96 18.28 -9.91 -0.01
N GLU A 97 18.33 -8.66 0.47
CA GLU A 97 18.01 -8.32 1.86
C GLU A 97 16.51 -8.00 2.03
N THR A 98 15.89 -7.35 1.05
CA THR A 98 14.48 -7.00 1.10
C THR A 98 13.61 -8.24 0.82
N PRO A 99 12.63 -8.54 1.70
CA PRO A 99 11.79 -9.74 1.55
C PRO A 99 10.86 -9.64 0.34
N ASN A 100 10.46 -10.80 -0.23
CA ASN A 100 9.44 -10.86 -1.30
C ASN A 100 8.02 -10.57 -0.80
N SER A 101 7.78 -10.81 0.49
CA SER A 101 6.52 -10.53 1.16
C SER A 101 6.74 -10.24 2.63
N LEU A 102 5.84 -9.47 3.23
CA LEU A 102 5.91 -9.06 4.62
C LEU A 102 4.51 -9.05 5.22
N VAL A 103 4.37 -9.51 6.46
CA VAL A 103 3.15 -9.32 7.25
C VAL A 103 3.38 -8.20 8.24
N VAL A 104 2.54 -7.17 8.15
CA VAL A 104 2.55 -6.02 9.05
C VAL A 104 1.29 -6.04 9.89
N SER A 105 1.43 -5.84 11.20
CA SER A 105 0.30 -5.65 12.09
C SER A 105 0.10 -4.16 12.33
N ALA A 106 -1.08 -3.68 12.00
CA ALA A 106 -1.52 -2.31 12.19
C ALA A 106 -2.79 -2.35 13.05
N GLU A 107 -2.67 -1.99 14.31
CA GLU A 107 -3.72 -2.15 15.31
C GLU A 107 -4.20 -3.63 15.37
N ARG A 108 -5.45 -3.89 15.04
CA ARG A 108 -6.04 -5.24 14.98
C ARG A 108 -6.09 -5.84 13.58
N VAL A 109 -5.59 -5.09 12.57
CA VAL A 109 -5.58 -5.50 11.17
C VAL A 109 -4.20 -6.02 10.81
N ARG A 110 -4.14 -7.17 10.17
CA ARG A 110 -2.91 -7.71 9.59
C ARG A 110 -2.93 -7.51 8.09
N LEU A 111 -1.84 -6.94 7.59
CA LEU A 111 -1.65 -6.59 6.19
C LEU A 111 -0.62 -7.55 5.60
N PHE A 112 -0.94 -8.18 4.48
CA PHE A 112 0.01 -8.92 3.66
C PHE A 112 0.53 -8.01 2.55
N LEU A 113 1.81 -7.70 2.56
CA LEU A 113 2.48 -6.86 1.57
C LEU A 113 3.30 -7.73 0.64
N THR A 114 3.20 -7.52 -0.66
CA THR A 114 4.03 -8.16 -1.68
C THR A 114 4.04 -7.34 -2.96
N HIS A 115 5.04 -7.54 -3.81
CA HIS A 115 4.98 -6.96 -5.15
C HIS A 115 3.96 -7.68 -6.06
N GLY A 116 3.74 -8.96 -5.85
CA GLY A 116 2.70 -9.72 -6.57
C GLY A 116 3.20 -10.57 -7.74
N HIS A 117 4.40 -10.32 -8.28
CA HIS A 117 4.94 -11.07 -9.44
C HIS A 117 5.03 -12.59 -9.19
N LEU A 118 5.34 -13.02 -7.96
CA LEU A 118 5.40 -14.43 -7.57
C LEU A 118 4.02 -15.07 -7.40
N PHE A 119 2.98 -14.27 -7.30
CA PHE A 119 1.59 -14.74 -7.14
C PHE A 119 0.78 -14.74 -8.44
N GLY A 120 1.38 -14.27 -9.55
CA GLY A 120 0.74 -14.28 -10.86
C GLY A 120 -0.44 -13.29 -10.98
N VAL A 121 -0.40 -12.19 -10.25
CA VAL A 121 -1.47 -11.19 -10.13
C VAL A 121 -1.89 -10.55 -11.46
N ARG A 122 -1.07 -10.67 -12.52
CA ARG A 122 -1.48 -10.24 -13.87
C ARG A 122 -2.65 -11.06 -14.45
N ARG A 123 -2.89 -12.27 -13.93
CA ARG A 123 -4.02 -13.11 -14.35
C ARG A 123 -5.22 -12.95 -13.41
N ASN A 124 -5.00 -13.09 -12.13
CA ASN A 124 -5.99 -12.92 -11.07
C ASN A 124 -5.29 -12.87 -9.70
N THR A 125 -6.01 -12.50 -8.67
CA THR A 125 -5.52 -12.32 -7.31
C THR A 125 -5.74 -13.53 -6.39
N LYS A 126 -6.36 -14.61 -6.86
CA LYS A 126 -6.76 -15.78 -6.04
C LYS A 126 -5.61 -16.37 -5.21
N ARG A 127 -4.44 -16.56 -5.83
CA ARG A 127 -3.28 -17.12 -5.13
C ARG A 127 -2.75 -16.15 -4.05
N LEU A 128 -2.77 -14.85 -4.33
CA LEU A 128 -2.41 -13.81 -3.37
C LEU A 128 -3.38 -13.80 -2.19
N THR A 129 -4.69 -13.84 -2.48
CA THR A 129 -5.76 -13.86 -1.47
C THR A 129 -5.64 -15.08 -0.57
N GLN A 130 -5.41 -16.26 -1.13
CA GLN A 130 -5.20 -17.50 -0.37
C GLN A 130 -3.99 -17.40 0.56
N GLU A 131 -2.88 -16.85 0.09
CA GLU A 131 -1.68 -16.67 0.91
C GLU A 131 -1.93 -15.68 2.07
N ALA A 132 -2.61 -14.57 1.79
CA ALA A 132 -3.00 -13.60 2.82
C ALA A 132 -3.91 -14.23 3.89
N GLN A 133 -4.88 -15.07 3.47
CA GLN A 133 -5.75 -15.82 4.39
C GLN A 133 -4.96 -16.79 5.26
N GLN A 134 -4.03 -17.58 4.67
CA GLN A 134 -3.19 -18.51 5.41
C GLN A 134 -2.29 -17.78 6.42
N ALA A 135 -1.83 -16.57 6.07
CA ALA A 135 -1.10 -15.69 6.97
C ALA A 135 -2.00 -15.02 8.02
N GLY A 136 -3.32 -15.20 7.99
CA GLY A 136 -4.29 -14.57 8.89
C GLY A 136 -4.42 -13.05 8.66
N CYS A 137 -4.24 -12.61 7.42
CA CYS A 137 -4.33 -11.20 7.05
C CYS A 137 -5.72 -10.86 6.52
N GLN A 138 -6.21 -9.68 6.86
CA GLN A 138 -7.49 -9.12 6.39
C GLN A 138 -7.32 -8.27 5.14
N VAL A 139 -6.09 -7.82 4.87
CA VAL A 139 -5.75 -6.95 3.73
C VAL A 139 -4.57 -7.55 2.99
N ALA A 140 -4.62 -7.56 1.66
CA ALA A 140 -3.50 -7.91 0.79
C ALA A 140 -3.18 -6.72 -0.13
N LEU A 141 -1.96 -6.19 -0.02
CA LEU A 141 -1.48 -5.07 -0.83
C LEU A 141 -0.44 -5.58 -1.81
N TYR A 142 -0.59 -5.21 -3.09
CA TYR A 142 0.32 -5.65 -4.15
C TYR A 142 0.53 -4.58 -5.23
N GLY A 143 1.60 -4.69 -6.02
CA GLY A 143 1.97 -3.82 -7.13
C GLY A 143 2.00 -4.56 -8.48
N HIS A 144 3.10 -4.41 -9.23
CA HIS A 144 3.45 -5.16 -10.44
C HIS A 144 2.57 -4.93 -11.66
N THR A 145 1.27 -4.72 -11.50
CA THR A 145 0.37 -4.51 -12.65
C THR A 145 0.31 -3.06 -13.10
N HIS A 146 0.82 -2.14 -12.28
CA HIS A 146 0.73 -0.69 -12.44
C HIS A 146 -0.72 -0.19 -12.54
N ARG A 147 -1.69 -1.05 -12.20
CA ARG A 147 -3.12 -0.75 -12.26
C ARG A 147 -3.66 -0.50 -10.86
N ALA A 148 -4.13 0.72 -10.62
CA ALA A 148 -4.82 1.03 -9.38
C ALA A 148 -6.16 0.30 -9.33
N GLU A 149 -6.33 -0.57 -8.33
CA GLU A 149 -7.58 -1.29 -8.09
C GLU A 149 -7.76 -1.66 -6.63
N VAL A 150 -9.03 -1.79 -6.23
CA VAL A 150 -9.42 -2.25 -4.89
C VAL A 150 -10.66 -3.11 -5.03
N HIS A 151 -10.63 -4.30 -4.44
CA HIS A 151 -11.79 -5.19 -4.40
C HIS A 151 -11.71 -6.10 -3.17
N GLU A 152 -12.81 -6.78 -2.89
CA GLU A 152 -12.85 -7.87 -1.91
C GLU A 152 -12.82 -9.20 -2.64
N GLU A 153 -12.00 -10.13 -2.16
CA GLU A 153 -11.96 -11.50 -2.64
C GLU A 153 -11.86 -12.46 -1.44
N ASP A 154 -12.85 -13.33 -1.29
CA ASP A 154 -12.92 -14.35 -0.23
C ASP A 154 -12.70 -13.79 1.20
N GLY A 155 -13.25 -12.61 1.49
CA GLY A 155 -13.17 -11.95 2.80
C GLY A 155 -11.84 -11.22 3.07
N VAL A 156 -10.98 -11.07 2.06
CA VAL A 156 -9.76 -10.28 2.12
C VAL A 156 -9.93 -9.03 1.26
N LEU A 157 -9.60 -7.86 1.79
CA LEU A 157 -9.47 -6.64 1.00
C LEU A 157 -8.19 -6.70 0.18
N VAL A 158 -8.31 -6.74 -1.12
CA VAL A 158 -7.18 -6.80 -2.06
C VAL A 158 -7.03 -5.46 -2.75
N ALA A 159 -5.84 -4.84 -2.66
CA ALA A 159 -5.64 -3.51 -3.21
C ALA A 159 -4.26 -3.35 -3.87
N ASN A 160 -4.26 -2.58 -4.95
CA ASN A 160 -3.06 -2.17 -5.68
C ASN A 160 -3.04 -0.64 -5.78
N PRO A 161 -1.97 0.05 -5.35
CA PRO A 161 -1.86 1.50 -5.45
C PRO A 161 -1.78 2.00 -6.91
N GLY A 162 -1.54 1.13 -7.87
CA GLY A 162 -1.08 1.50 -9.21
C GLY A 162 0.42 1.79 -9.23
N SER A 163 0.86 2.64 -10.14
CA SER A 163 2.22 3.14 -10.18
C SER A 163 2.23 4.66 -10.01
N ILE A 164 3.18 5.15 -9.23
CA ILE A 164 3.34 6.60 -9.04
C ILE A 164 4.03 7.26 -10.24
N SER A 165 4.68 6.48 -11.10
CA SER A 165 5.45 6.99 -12.24
C SER A 165 5.01 6.45 -13.60
N MET A 166 4.69 5.16 -13.67
CA MET A 166 4.41 4.45 -14.92
C MET A 166 3.05 3.74 -14.86
N PRO A 167 1.93 4.48 -14.74
CA PRO A 167 0.61 3.88 -14.59
C PRO A 167 0.21 3.07 -15.81
N TYR A 168 -0.63 2.06 -15.60
CA TYR A 168 -1.15 1.23 -16.67
C TYR A 168 -2.07 2.03 -17.61
N THR A 169 -1.71 2.11 -18.88
CA THR A 169 -2.47 2.76 -19.97
C THR A 169 -3.01 4.16 -19.62
N ALA A 170 -4.34 4.36 -19.59
CA ALA A 170 -4.98 5.66 -19.40
C ALA A 170 -5.20 6.04 -17.92
N GLN A 171 -4.66 5.28 -16.97
CA GLN A 171 -4.73 5.68 -15.57
C GLN A 171 -3.68 6.76 -15.28
N PRO A 172 -3.98 7.74 -14.43
CA PRO A 172 -2.97 8.68 -13.95
C PRO A 172 -2.03 8.02 -12.95
N PRO A 173 -0.86 8.63 -12.67
CA PRO A 173 -0.04 8.28 -11.51
C PRO A 173 -0.87 8.22 -10.24
N SER A 174 -0.63 7.23 -9.40
CA SER A 174 -1.48 6.96 -8.25
C SER A 174 -0.72 6.35 -7.08
N TYR A 175 -1.27 6.51 -5.91
CA TYR A 175 -0.87 5.90 -4.65
C TYR A 175 -2.12 5.49 -3.88
N LEU A 176 -1.96 4.66 -2.85
CA LEU A 176 -3.06 4.28 -1.97
C LEU A 176 -2.85 4.92 -0.60
N ARG A 177 -3.91 5.52 -0.07
CA ARG A 177 -3.98 5.92 1.34
C ARG A 177 -4.93 4.98 2.08
N LEU A 178 -4.38 4.24 3.03
CA LEU A 178 -5.13 3.34 3.89
C LEU A 178 -5.25 3.95 5.28
N THR A 179 -6.46 4.12 5.77
CA THR A 179 -6.70 4.52 7.17
C THR A 179 -7.24 3.31 7.93
N ILE A 180 -6.47 2.88 8.92
CA ILE A 180 -6.81 1.74 9.77
C ILE A 180 -7.26 2.31 11.10
N ALA A 181 -8.50 2.03 11.48
CA ALA A 181 -9.05 2.36 12.79
C ALA A 181 -9.15 1.08 13.60
N GLY A 182 -8.63 1.11 14.83
CA GLY A 182 -8.83 0.02 15.77
C GLY A 182 -10.32 -0.17 15.97
N ASP A 183 -10.84 -1.37 15.70
CA ASP A 183 -12.22 -1.69 15.97
C ASP A 183 -12.32 -2.69 17.12
N ARG A 184 -13.44 -2.60 17.85
CA ARG A 184 -13.78 -3.53 18.93
C ARG A 184 -14.14 -4.89 18.40
#